data_d26b194a02346a7bdda995da99c9a101
#
_entry.id   d26b194a02346a7bdda995da99c9a101
#
_cell.length_a   1.000
_cell.length_b   1.000
_cell.length_c   1.000
_cell.angle_alpha   90.00
_cell.angle_beta   90.00
_cell.angle_gamma   90.00
#
_symmetry.space_group_name_H-M   'P 1'
#
loop_
_entity.id
_entity.type
_entity.pdbx_description
1 polymer ?
#
loop_
_entity_poly.entity_id
_entity_poly.type
_entity_poly.pdbx_seq_one_letter_code
_entity_poly.pdbx_strand_id
1 'polypeptide(L)'
;MHKRFIKGNIIKTVSDSENGITKVDVKWTIDFSRLPQMRFLLDFISYAFTNEDFISIDPTLDYIGNDHYDSFTFTTTASSKVSDKDTYNEDTGYHIALMRNKKKALHTYNKLINAINNKIDKYFKKPLDIIRMNNDFDIFHLFMKLNKYN
;
A
#
# COMPACT_ATOMS: atom_id res chain seq x y z
N MET A 1 -4.50 12.53 -17.57
CA MET A 1 -3.21 11.88 -17.26
C MET A 1 -3.28 11.33 -15.84
N HIS A 2 -3.38 10.02 -15.68
CA HIS A 2 -3.39 9.42 -14.34
C HIS A 2 -1.99 9.56 -13.73
N LYS A 3 -1.89 10.33 -12.65
CA LYS A 3 -0.63 10.44 -11.88
C LYS A 3 -0.33 9.07 -11.27
N ARG A 4 0.76 8.47 -11.66
CA ARG A 4 1.22 7.22 -11.04
C ARG A 4 1.84 7.55 -9.68
N PHE A 5 1.24 7.02 -8.63
CA PHE A 5 1.75 7.16 -7.26
C PHE A 5 2.89 6.17 -6.95
N ILE A 6 3.05 5.15 -7.78
CA ILE A 6 4.08 4.13 -7.61
C ILE A 6 5.10 4.21 -8.74
N LYS A 7 6.39 4.22 -8.38
CA LYS A 7 7.52 4.19 -9.31
C LYS A 7 8.46 3.07 -8.91
N GLY A 8 9.02 2.37 -9.91
CA GLY A 8 10.03 1.34 -9.71
C GLY A 8 11.36 1.76 -10.28
N ASN A 9 12.43 1.52 -9.52
CA ASN A 9 13.81 1.66 -9.95
C ASN A 9 14.52 0.30 -9.87
N ILE A 10 15.10 -0.14 -10.97
CA ILE A 10 15.87 -1.38 -11.01
C ILE A 10 17.16 -1.16 -10.22
N ILE A 11 17.39 -2.00 -9.21
CA ILE A 11 18.60 -1.91 -8.38
C ILE A 11 19.62 -3.00 -8.72
N LYS A 12 19.18 -4.13 -9.28
CA LYS A 12 20.07 -5.21 -9.66
C LYS A 12 19.45 -6.07 -10.75
N THR A 13 20.27 -6.45 -11.72
CA THR A 13 19.94 -7.46 -12.71
C THR A 13 21.05 -8.50 -12.74
N VAL A 14 20.69 -9.77 -12.68
CA VAL A 14 21.63 -10.91 -12.78
C VAL A 14 21.15 -11.81 -13.91
N SER A 15 22.02 -12.05 -14.86
CA SER A 15 21.79 -12.96 -15.99
C SER A 15 22.73 -14.15 -15.88
N ASP A 16 22.17 -15.35 -15.89
CA ASP A 16 22.87 -16.61 -15.88
C ASP A 16 22.50 -17.37 -17.15
N SER A 17 23.32 -17.23 -18.19
CA SER A 17 23.09 -17.86 -19.49
C SER A 17 23.23 -19.37 -19.47
N GLU A 18 24.05 -19.92 -18.56
CA GLU A 18 24.25 -21.37 -18.43
C GLU A 18 22.98 -22.06 -17.91
N ASN A 19 22.33 -21.44 -16.94
CA ASN A 19 21.08 -21.95 -16.35
C ASN A 19 19.84 -21.33 -16.97
N GLY A 20 19.98 -20.39 -17.91
CA GLY A 20 18.89 -19.73 -18.59
C GLY A 20 18.00 -18.87 -17.65
N ILE A 21 18.62 -18.27 -16.64
CA ILE A 21 17.91 -17.51 -15.59
C ILE A 21 18.26 -16.04 -15.71
N THR A 22 17.23 -15.18 -15.64
CA THR A 22 17.38 -13.74 -15.43
C THR A 22 16.62 -13.34 -14.18
N LYS A 23 17.32 -12.68 -13.25
CA LYS A 23 16.78 -12.19 -11.98
C LYS A 23 16.87 -10.67 -11.94
N VAL A 24 15.78 -10.02 -11.54
CA VAL A 24 15.69 -8.55 -11.44
C VAL A 24 15.17 -8.17 -10.07
N ASP A 25 15.89 -7.28 -9.41
CA ASP A 25 15.49 -6.66 -8.15
C ASP A 25 15.05 -5.21 -8.43
N VAL A 26 13.88 -4.83 -7.93
CA VAL A 26 13.29 -3.51 -8.15
C VAL A 26 12.94 -2.89 -6.81
N LYS A 27 13.40 -1.65 -6.59
CA LYS A 27 12.95 -0.83 -5.47
C LYS A 27 11.78 0.02 -5.94
N TRP A 28 10.67 -0.10 -5.21
CA TRP A 28 9.45 0.66 -5.46
C TRP A 28 9.33 1.80 -4.46
N THR A 29 8.82 2.91 -4.95
CA THR A 29 8.48 4.06 -4.11
C THR A 29 7.03 4.43 -4.35
N ILE A 30 6.27 4.55 -3.28
CA ILE A 30 4.89 5.04 -3.29
C ILE A 30 4.90 6.43 -2.68
N ASP A 31 4.50 7.42 -3.45
CA ASP A 31 4.51 8.82 -3.06
C ASP A 31 3.10 9.42 -3.17
N PHE A 32 2.50 9.71 -2.02
CA PHE A 32 1.20 10.37 -1.92
C PHE A 32 1.30 11.88 -1.65
N SER A 33 2.51 12.42 -1.48
CA SER A 33 2.74 13.82 -1.09
C SER A 33 2.19 14.85 -2.08
N ARG A 34 1.94 14.43 -3.32
CA ARG A 34 1.41 15.29 -4.38
C ARG A 34 -0.07 15.63 -4.24
N LEU A 35 -0.80 14.95 -3.36
CA LEU A 35 -2.19 15.22 -3.08
C LEU A 35 -2.29 16.08 -1.81
N PRO A 36 -2.80 17.32 -1.87
CA PRO A 36 -2.85 18.21 -0.70
C PRO A 36 -3.59 17.61 0.50
N GLN A 37 -4.63 16.82 0.25
CA GLN A 37 -5.43 16.18 1.30
C GLN A 37 -4.73 14.98 1.94
N MET A 38 -3.67 14.46 1.32
CA MET A 38 -2.97 13.28 1.80
C MET A 38 -2.09 13.56 3.02
N ARG A 39 -1.76 14.81 3.30
CA ARG A 39 -0.96 15.15 4.48
C ARG A 39 -1.63 14.71 5.78
N PHE A 40 -2.91 14.91 5.92
CA PHE A 40 -3.68 14.40 7.08
C PHE A 40 -3.68 12.88 7.14
N LEU A 41 -3.79 12.22 6.00
CA LEU A 41 -3.72 10.76 5.92
C LEU A 41 -2.34 10.26 6.33
N LEU A 42 -1.27 10.89 5.89
CA LEU A 42 0.10 10.50 6.23
C LEU A 42 0.39 10.70 7.73
N ASP A 43 -0.07 11.81 8.31
CA ASP A 43 0.00 12.04 9.76
C ASP A 43 -0.78 10.96 10.52
N PHE A 44 -1.97 10.60 10.04
CA PHE A 44 -2.76 9.51 10.62
C PHE A 44 -2.04 8.16 10.50
N ILE A 45 -1.43 7.85 9.38
CA ILE A 45 -0.66 6.63 9.18
C ILE A 45 0.49 6.56 10.18
N SER A 46 1.25 7.64 10.36
CA SER A 46 2.33 7.72 11.35
C SER A 46 1.85 7.44 12.77
N TYR A 47 0.63 7.86 13.09
CA TYR A 47 0.02 7.65 14.40
C TYR A 47 -0.54 6.23 14.56
N ALA A 48 -1.24 5.71 13.56
CA ALA A 48 -2.06 4.51 13.67
C ALA A 48 -1.32 3.20 13.35
N PHE A 49 -0.22 3.28 12.59
CA PHE A 49 0.55 2.12 12.16
C PHE A 49 1.77 1.89 13.05
N THR A 50 2.00 0.63 13.37
CA THR A 50 3.24 0.15 14.01
C THR A 50 4.17 -0.44 12.98
N ASN A 51 5.44 -0.67 13.35
CA ASN A 51 6.38 -1.40 12.48
C ASN A 51 5.88 -2.81 12.15
N GLU A 52 5.18 -3.47 13.07
CA GLU A 52 4.59 -4.79 12.85
C GLU A 52 3.49 -4.76 11.79
N ASP A 53 2.68 -3.71 11.76
CA ASP A 53 1.67 -3.51 10.72
C ASP A 53 2.32 -3.43 9.33
N PHE A 54 3.41 -2.69 9.19
CA PHE A 54 4.15 -2.59 7.93
C PHE A 54 4.79 -3.91 7.51
N ILE A 55 5.44 -4.61 8.44
CA ILE A 55 6.06 -5.93 8.19
C ILE A 55 5.01 -6.95 7.74
N SER A 56 3.79 -6.88 8.28
CA SER A 56 2.71 -7.78 7.88
C SER A 56 2.20 -7.54 6.46
N ILE A 57 2.35 -6.33 5.94
CA ILE A 57 2.03 -5.99 4.55
C ILE A 57 3.11 -6.51 3.62
N ASP A 58 4.36 -6.17 3.89
CA ASP A 58 5.54 -6.62 3.18
C ASP A 58 6.77 -6.48 4.10
N PRO A 59 7.60 -7.53 4.28
CA PRO A 59 8.77 -7.46 5.16
C PRO A 59 9.80 -6.39 4.78
N THR A 60 9.80 -5.95 3.52
CA THR A 60 10.71 -4.91 3.00
C THR A 60 10.09 -3.52 3.00
N LEU A 61 8.83 -3.40 3.43
CA LEU A 61 8.12 -2.12 3.45
C LEU A 61 8.71 -1.21 4.52
N ASP A 62 9.09 -0.02 4.09
CA ASP A 62 9.62 1.03 4.94
C ASP A 62 8.82 2.32 4.71
N TYR A 63 8.48 3.01 5.79
CA TYR A 63 7.80 4.31 5.75
C TYR A 63 8.77 5.39 6.17
N ILE A 64 9.01 6.33 5.27
CA ILE A 64 9.86 7.49 5.50
C ILE A 64 8.95 8.70 5.68
N GLY A 65 8.67 9.04 6.94
CA GLY A 65 7.93 10.25 7.32
C GLY A 65 8.91 11.33 7.77
N ASN A 66 9.08 12.37 6.98
CA ASN A 66 9.72 13.60 7.39
C ASN A 66 8.98 14.81 6.78
N ASP A 67 9.29 16.01 7.22
CA ASP A 67 8.55 17.24 6.85
C ASP A 67 8.44 17.50 5.34
N HIS A 68 9.20 16.78 4.50
CA HIS A 68 9.28 17.04 3.07
C HIS A 68 9.02 15.83 2.17
N TYR A 69 9.14 14.59 2.69
CA TYR A 69 9.07 13.37 1.87
C TYR A 69 8.39 12.22 2.62
N ASP A 70 7.06 12.23 2.63
CA ASP A 70 6.32 11.07 3.10
C ASP A 70 6.18 10.04 1.97
N SER A 71 6.94 8.98 2.05
CA SER A 71 6.94 7.93 1.06
C SER A 71 7.05 6.55 1.69
N PHE A 72 6.49 5.57 0.99
CA PHE A 72 6.69 4.16 1.28
C PHE A 72 7.65 3.57 0.27
N THR A 73 8.60 2.78 0.73
CA THR A 73 9.51 2.04 -0.14
C THR A 73 9.45 0.56 0.17
N PHE A 74 9.59 -0.28 -0.84
CA PHE A 74 9.72 -1.72 -0.70
C PHE A 74 10.46 -2.31 -1.90
N THR A 75 10.96 -3.52 -1.76
CA THR A 75 11.74 -4.19 -2.80
C THR A 75 11.05 -5.46 -3.24
N THR A 76 10.98 -5.68 -4.54
CA THR A 76 10.54 -6.96 -5.11
C THR A 76 11.67 -7.60 -5.88
N THR A 77 11.70 -8.92 -5.85
CA THR A 77 12.61 -9.74 -6.62
C THR A 77 11.80 -10.71 -7.47
N ALA A 78 12.11 -10.81 -8.73
CA ALA A 78 11.53 -11.79 -9.61
C ALA A 78 12.56 -12.32 -10.59
N SER A 79 12.36 -13.56 -11.01
CA SER A 79 13.19 -14.21 -12.00
C SER A 79 12.35 -14.79 -13.14
N SER A 80 12.97 -14.95 -14.27
CA SER A 80 12.51 -15.78 -15.38
C SER A 80 13.48 -16.92 -15.59
N LYS A 81 12.96 -18.05 -16.01
CA LYS A 81 13.77 -19.21 -16.44
C LYS A 81 13.31 -19.63 -17.81
N VAL A 82 14.25 -19.82 -18.71
CA VAL A 82 13.97 -20.35 -20.05
C VAL A 82 13.52 -21.81 -19.92
N SER A 83 12.56 -22.24 -20.77
CA SER A 83 12.19 -23.65 -20.84
C SER A 83 13.30 -24.47 -21.49
N ASP A 84 13.36 -25.77 -21.19
CA ASP A 84 14.38 -26.69 -21.73
C ASP A 84 14.31 -26.84 -23.27
N LYS A 85 13.22 -26.36 -23.87
CA LYS A 85 12.97 -26.42 -25.33
C LYS A 85 13.31 -25.11 -26.04
N ASP A 86 13.55 -24.02 -25.30
CA ASP A 86 13.76 -22.69 -25.85
C ASP A 86 15.21 -22.26 -25.72
N THR A 87 15.64 -21.39 -26.62
CA THR A 87 16.94 -20.74 -26.51
C THR A 87 16.88 -19.57 -25.54
N TYR A 88 17.86 -19.49 -24.65
CA TYR A 88 17.96 -18.36 -23.72
C TYR A 88 18.10 -17.04 -24.47
N ASN A 89 17.25 -16.07 -24.07
CA ASN A 89 17.31 -14.70 -24.55
C ASN A 89 17.22 -13.77 -23.33
N GLU A 90 18.28 -13.02 -23.10
CA GLU A 90 18.42 -12.14 -21.95
C GLU A 90 17.33 -11.05 -21.91
N ASP A 91 17.05 -10.42 -23.05
CA ASP A 91 16.03 -9.36 -23.13
C ASP A 91 14.63 -9.91 -22.80
N THR A 92 14.29 -11.04 -23.34
CA THR A 92 13.01 -11.72 -23.04
C THR A 92 12.93 -12.10 -21.55
N GLY A 93 14.01 -12.67 -21.02
CA GLY A 93 14.11 -13.02 -19.59
C GLY A 93 13.95 -11.81 -18.69
N TYR A 94 14.62 -10.71 -19.04
CA TYR A 94 14.51 -9.45 -18.33
C TYR A 94 13.08 -8.89 -18.33
N HIS A 95 12.42 -8.84 -19.48
CA HIS A 95 11.05 -8.34 -19.58
C HIS A 95 10.06 -9.19 -18.79
N ILE A 96 10.19 -10.51 -18.80
CA ILE A 96 9.34 -11.41 -18.01
C ILE A 96 9.57 -11.17 -16.51
N ALA A 97 10.82 -11.09 -16.06
CA ALA A 97 11.16 -10.84 -14.67
C ALA A 97 10.63 -9.45 -14.21
N LEU A 98 10.74 -8.43 -15.06
CA LEU A 98 10.21 -7.10 -14.79
C LEU A 98 8.68 -7.09 -14.67
N MET A 99 7.97 -7.78 -15.54
CA MET A 99 6.50 -7.92 -15.46
C MET A 99 6.07 -8.63 -14.17
N ARG A 100 6.79 -9.66 -13.76
CA ARG A 100 6.55 -10.36 -12.49
C ARG A 100 6.78 -9.45 -11.28
N ASN A 101 7.82 -8.61 -11.32
CA ASN A 101 8.06 -7.58 -10.30
C ASN A 101 6.91 -6.58 -10.23
N LYS A 102 6.42 -6.09 -11.38
CA LYS A 102 5.26 -5.17 -11.42
C LYS A 102 4.01 -5.78 -10.79
N LYS A 103 3.75 -7.06 -11.05
CA LYS A 103 2.64 -7.79 -10.46
C LYS A 103 2.78 -7.90 -8.93
N LYS A 104 3.97 -8.23 -8.45
CA LYS A 104 4.26 -8.26 -7.00
C LYS A 104 4.10 -6.88 -6.36
N ALA A 105 4.60 -5.84 -7.02
CA ALA A 105 4.47 -4.47 -6.55
C ALA A 105 3.01 -4.01 -6.44
N LEU A 106 2.19 -4.35 -7.42
CA LEU A 106 0.75 -4.06 -7.38
C LEU A 106 0.06 -4.79 -6.22
N HIS A 107 0.46 -6.02 -5.95
CA HIS A 107 -0.07 -6.78 -4.83
C HIS A 107 0.27 -6.12 -3.48
N THR A 108 1.52 -5.73 -3.26
CA THR A 108 1.96 -5.00 -2.05
C THR A 108 1.26 -3.65 -1.93
N TYR A 109 1.15 -2.90 -3.03
CA TYR A 109 0.42 -1.64 -3.06
C TYR A 109 -1.05 -1.80 -2.62
N ASN A 110 -1.74 -2.78 -3.16
CA ASN A 110 -3.14 -3.05 -2.80
C ASN A 110 -3.28 -3.49 -1.33
N LYS A 111 -2.35 -4.29 -0.81
CA LYS A 111 -2.32 -4.64 0.62
C LYS A 111 -2.16 -3.40 1.50
N LEU A 112 -1.27 -2.48 1.13
CA LEU A 112 -1.07 -1.22 1.85
C LEU A 112 -2.34 -0.37 1.85
N ILE A 113 -2.96 -0.17 0.70
CA ILE A 113 -4.20 0.61 0.59
C ILE A 113 -5.32 -0.03 1.41
N ASN A 114 -5.49 -1.34 1.37
CA ASN A 114 -6.48 -2.04 2.18
C ASN A 114 -6.21 -1.91 3.68
N ALA A 115 -4.94 -1.99 4.11
CA ALA A 115 -4.57 -1.81 5.50
C ALA A 115 -4.86 -0.38 5.98
N ILE A 116 -4.58 0.64 5.17
CA ILE A 116 -4.92 2.04 5.45
C ILE A 116 -6.44 2.18 5.59
N ASN A 117 -7.20 1.64 4.66
CA ASN A 117 -8.65 1.71 4.68
C ASN A 117 -9.25 1.04 5.93
N ASN A 118 -8.73 -0.12 6.32
CA ASN A 118 -9.14 -0.81 7.54
C ASN A 118 -8.84 0.00 8.81
N LYS A 119 -7.70 0.68 8.87
CA LYS A 119 -7.37 1.58 10.00
C LYS A 119 -8.30 2.80 10.04
N ILE A 120 -8.62 3.39 8.91
CA ILE A 120 -9.58 4.49 8.81
C ILE A 120 -10.96 4.04 9.31
N ASP A 121 -11.44 2.88 8.90
CA ASP A 121 -12.70 2.31 9.37
C ASP A 121 -12.69 2.10 10.89
N LYS A 122 -11.61 1.57 11.43
CA LYS A 122 -11.48 1.31 12.86
C LYS A 122 -11.43 2.58 13.70
N TYR A 123 -10.66 3.58 13.28
CA TYR A 123 -10.37 4.77 14.10
C TYR A 123 -11.33 5.93 13.85
N PHE A 124 -11.99 6.00 12.72
CA PHE A 124 -12.89 7.10 12.37
C PHE A 124 -14.31 6.65 12.13
N LYS A 125 -14.55 5.73 11.21
CA LYS A 125 -15.89 5.36 10.79
C LYS A 125 -16.68 4.68 11.90
N LYS A 126 -16.14 3.66 12.56
CA LYS A 126 -16.80 2.97 13.66
C LYS A 126 -17.08 3.87 14.86
N PRO A 127 -16.12 4.67 15.36
CA PRO A 127 -16.40 5.64 16.42
C PRO A 127 -17.44 6.68 16.05
N LEU A 128 -17.43 7.21 14.84
CA LEU A 128 -18.44 8.16 14.36
C LEU A 128 -19.84 7.54 14.27
N ASP A 129 -19.94 6.30 13.82
CA ASP A 129 -21.20 5.57 13.79
C ASP A 129 -21.78 5.37 15.23
N ILE A 130 -20.92 5.07 16.19
CA ILE A 130 -21.32 4.95 17.61
C ILE A 130 -21.80 6.29 18.16
N ILE A 131 -21.07 7.37 17.91
CA ILE A 131 -21.46 8.73 18.34
C ILE A 131 -22.79 9.13 17.71
N ARG A 132 -22.98 8.86 16.44
CA ARG A 132 -24.21 9.13 15.70
C ARG A 132 -25.40 8.37 16.30
N MET A 133 -25.24 7.08 16.56
CA MET A 133 -26.26 6.26 17.19
C MET A 133 -26.64 6.78 18.58
N ASN A 134 -25.66 7.16 19.39
CA ASN A 134 -25.89 7.74 20.72
C ASN A 134 -26.63 9.07 20.65
N ASN A 135 -26.26 9.94 19.72
CA ASN A 135 -26.94 11.22 19.52
C ASN A 135 -28.39 11.02 19.05
N ASP A 136 -28.64 10.11 18.14
CA ASP A 136 -29.99 9.80 17.68
C ASP A 136 -30.85 9.27 18.82
N PHE A 137 -30.28 8.44 19.68
CA PHE A 137 -30.95 7.91 20.87
C PHE A 137 -31.25 9.01 21.91
N ASP A 138 -30.30 9.90 22.18
CA ASP A 138 -30.46 11.01 23.12
C ASP A 138 -31.53 11.99 22.65
N ILE A 139 -31.54 12.32 21.37
CA ILE A 139 -32.57 13.18 20.74
C ILE A 139 -33.95 12.51 20.84
N PHE A 140 -34.03 11.24 20.54
CA PHE A 140 -35.28 10.48 20.66
C PHE A 140 -35.78 10.45 22.11
N HIS A 141 -34.91 10.23 23.08
CA HIS A 141 -35.28 10.27 24.52
C HIS A 141 -35.77 11.66 24.96
N LEU A 142 -35.09 12.71 24.50
CA LEU A 142 -35.49 14.09 24.76
C LEU A 142 -36.89 14.37 24.20
N PHE A 143 -37.14 13.94 22.96
CA PHE A 143 -38.42 14.10 22.29
C PHE A 143 -39.54 13.37 23.03
N MET A 144 -39.32 12.16 23.50
CA MET A 144 -40.28 11.39 24.30
C MET A 144 -40.57 12.02 25.66
N LYS A 145 -39.58 12.65 26.28
CA LYS A 145 -39.76 13.42 27.52
C LYS A 145 -40.65 14.64 27.32
N LEU A 146 -40.40 15.39 26.25
CA LEU A 146 -41.18 16.59 25.92
C LEU A 146 -42.64 16.27 25.64
N ASN A 147 -42.95 15.14 25.01
CA ASN A 147 -44.32 14.73 24.73
C ASN A 147 -45.09 14.24 25.97
N LYS A 148 -44.41 13.90 27.07
CA LYS A 148 -45.05 13.54 28.33
C LYS A 148 -45.59 14.72 29.14
N TYR A 149 -45.11 15.93 28.84
CA TYR A 149 -45.48 17.19 29.52
C TYR A 149 -46.46 18.06 28.72
N ASN A 150 -46.86 17.63 27.56
CA ASN A 150 -47.90 18.24 26.73
C ASN A 150 -49.16 17.37 26.78
#